data_471919ccdc27b3ecb366054e5dba6bcf
#
_entry.id   471919ccdc27b3ecb366054e5dba6bcf
#
_cell.length_a   1.000
_cell.length_b   1.000
_cell.length_c   1.000
_cell.angle_alpha   90.00
_cell.angle_beta   90.00
_cell.angle_gamma   90.00
#
_symmetry.space_group_name_H-M   'P 1'
#
loop_
_entity.id
_entity.type
_entity.pdbx_description
1 polymer ?
#
loop_
_entity_poly.entity_id
_entity_poly.type
_entity_poly.pdbx_seq_one_letter_code
_entity_poly.pdbx_strand_id
1 'polypeptide(L)' 'MSMERVRAIEWDGKILTGWITVDDKPVKVSADRETIHQHASGWNDALTWEIERHREEIFDKLAPFFKLQHG' A
#
# COMPACT_ATOMS: atom_id res chain seq x y z
N MET A 1 -17.59 17.31 -0.84
CA MET A 1 -17.28 16.72 -0.67
C MET A 1 -16.47 16.10 -0.84
N SER A 2 -16.19 16.04 -0.73
CA SER A 2 -15.56 15.34 -0.86
C SER A 2 -15.01 14.65 -0.91
N MET A 3 -14.77 14.37 -0.88
CA MET A 3 -14.33 13.62 -0.86
C MET A 3 -13.49 13.06 -1.05
N GLU A 4 -13.17 12.87 -0.93
CA GLU A 4 -12.52 12.39 -0.98
C GLU A 4 -11.82 11.65 -1.16
N ARG A 5 -11.30 11.56 -1.33
CA ARG A 5 -10.64 10.76 -1.50
C ARG A 5 -10.29 9.74 -1.09
N VAL A 6 -10.60 9.28 -1.44
CA VAL A 6 -10.54 8.10 -0.64
C VAL A 6 -9.59 7.06 -1.20
N ARG A 7 -8.65 6.67 -0.36
CA ARG A 7 -7.76 5.59 -0.72
C ARG A 7 -8.45 4.29 -0.33
N ALA A 8 -8.86 3.51 -1.30
CA ALA A 8 -9.50 2.22 -1.03
C ALA A 8 -8.43 1.17 -0.73
N ILE A 9 -7.75 1.33 0.40
CA ILE A 9 -6.68 0.43 0.79
C ILE A 9 -7.24 -0.72 1.60
N GLU A 10 -7.01 -1.96 1.14
CA GLU A 10 -7.55 -3.15 1.76
C GLU A 10 -6.46 -4.16 2.07
N TRP A 11 -6.66 -4.90 3.13
CA TRP A 11 -5.75 -5.97 3.55
C TRP A 11 -6.58 -7.21 3.84
N ASP A 12 -6.31 -8.29 3.12
CA ASP A 12 -7.09 -9.53 3.26
C ASP A 12 -6.39 -10.58 4.11
N GLY A 13 -5.30 -10.19 4.78
CA GLY A 13 -4.51 -11.12 5.56
C GLY A 13 -3.26 -11.60 4.85
N LYS A 14 -3.18 -11.36 3.54
CA LYS A 14 -2.03 -11.79 2.73
C LYS A 14 -1.58 -10.70 1.78
N ILE A 15 -2.50 -9.96 1.18
CA ILE A 15 -2.20 -8.99 0.13
C ILE A 15 -2.76 -7.63 0.53
N LEU A 16 -1.93 -6.61 0.45
CA LEU A 16 -2.34 -5.23 0.62
C LEU A 16 -2.60 -4.64 -0.76
N THR A 17 -3.81 -4.16 -0.98
CA THR A 17 -4.23 -3.64 -2.28
C THR A 17 -4.64 -2.19 -2.14
N GLY A 18 -4.29 -1.38 -3.13
CA GLY A 18 -4.67 0.02 -3.13
C GLY A 18 -4.51 0.62 -4.51
N TRP A 19 -4.60 1.94 -4.59
CA TRP A 19 -4.52 2.64 -5.86
C TRP A 19 -3.52 3.78 -5.75
N ILE A 20 -2.74 3.98 -6.80
CA ILE A 20 -1.86 5.14 -6.92
C ILE A 20 -2.20 5.86 -8.22
N THR A 21 -1.69 7.10 -8.34
CA THR A 21 -1.88 7.87 -9.57
C THR A 21 -0.58 7.88 -10.34
N VAL A 22 -0.63 7.42 -11.58
CA VAL A 22 0.51 7.43 -12.49
C VAL A 22 0.05 8.12 -13.76
N ASP A 23 0.70 9.23 -14.10
CA ASP A 23 0.36 10.03 -15.30
C ASP A 23 -1.14 10.40 -15.27
N ASP A 24 -1.61 10.85 -14.11
CA ASP A 24 -2.99 11.30 -13.90
C ASP A 24 -4.02 10.17 -14.05
N LYS A 25 -3.59 8.93 -13.98
CA LYS A 25 -4.50 7.80 -14.10
C LYS A 25 -4.40 6.93 -12.86
N PRO A 26 -5.53 6.43 -12.34
CA PRO A 26 -5.49 5.52 -11.20
C PRO A 26 -4.96 4.15 -11.65
N VAL A 27 -4.02 3.64 -10.89
CA VAL A 27 -3.44 2.33 -11.14
C VAL A 27 -3.58 1.49 -9.90
N LYS A 28 -4.17 0.30 -10.05
CA LYS A 28 -4.32 -0.62 -8.93
C LYS A 28 -2.98 -1.31 -8.69
N VAL A 29 -2.57 -1.32 -7.43
CA VAL A 29 -1.31 -1.93 -7.03
C VAL A 29 -1.55 -2.84 -5.85
N SER A 30 -0.67 -3.81 -5.68
CA SER A 30 -0.77 -4.72 -4.55
C SER A 30 0.62 -5.14 -4.08
N ALA A 31 0.69 -5.55 -2.82
CA ALA A 31 1.93 -6.01 -2.22
C ALA A 31 1.60 -7.09 -1.20
N ASP A 32 2.32 -8.20 -1.26
CA ASP A 32 2.14 -9.23 -0.25
C ASP A 32 2.94 -8.87 1.00
N ARG A 33 2.80 -9.71 2.05
CA ARG A 33 3.46 -9.43 3.32
C ARG A 33 4.97 -9.38 3.17
N GLU A 34 5.53 -10.24 2.34
CA GLU A 34 6.97 -10.25 2.14
C GLU A 34 7.45 -8.94 1.52
N THR A 35 6.73 -8.44 0.54
CA THR A 35 7.05 -7.15 -0.07
C THR A 35 6.98 -6.03 0.95
N ILE A 36 5.98 -6.07 1.82
CA ILE A 36 5.87 -5.08 2.89
C ILE A 36 7.10 -5.15 3.79
N HIS A 37 7.51 -6.35 4.17
CA HIS A 37 8.67 -6.52 5.03
C HIS A 37 9.95 -6.02 4.36
N GLN A 38 10.05 -6.17 3.05
CA GLN A 38 11.26 -5.77 2.34
C GLN A 38 11.30 -4.29 2.03
N HIS A 39 10.16 -3.66 1.78
CA HIS A 39 10.14 -2.31 1.23
C HIS A 39 9.48 -1.26 2.11
N ALA A 40 8.66 -1.65 3.06
CA ALA A 40 8.03 -0.69 3.97
C ALA A 40 8.96 -0.47 5.15
N SER A 41 9.64 0.67 5.14
CA SER A 41 10.59 1.00 6.19
C SER A 41 9.88 1.08 7.55
N GLY A 42 10.42 0.38 8.54
CA GLY A 42 9.80 0.36 9.86
C GLY A 42 8.79 -0.75 10.05
N TRP A 43 8.47 -1.48 8.98
CA TRP A 43 7.46 -2.54 9.03
C TRP A 43 8.05 -3.88 8.59
N ASN A 44 9.36 -4.05 8.82
CA ASN A 44 10.09 -5.21 8.33
C ASN A 44 9.65 -6.52 8.97
N ASP A 45 9.02 -6.45 10.13
CA ASP A 45 8.53 -7.62 10.84
C ASP A 45 7.08 -7.44 11.27
N ALA A 46 6.33 -6.63 10.54
CA ALA A 46 4.95 -6.33 10.90
C ALA A 46 4.09 -7.59 10.87
N LEU A 47 3.24 -7.72 11.88
CA LEU A 47 2.29 -8.81 11.95
C LEU A 47 1.04 -8.46 11.15
N THR A 48 0.24 -9.49 10.85
CA THR A 48 -0.97 -9.29 10.03
C THR A 48 -1.88 -8.22 10.61
N TRP A 49 -2.13 -8.26 11.93
CA TRP A 49 -3.02 -7.30 12.54
C TRP A 49 -2.42 -5.89 12.52
N GLU A 50 -1.10 -5.78 12.58
CA GLU A 50 -0.44 -4.48 12.51
C GLU A 50 -0.58 -3.90 11.10
N ILE A 51 -0.44 -4.74 10.10
CA ILE A 51 -0.58 -4.30 8.71
C ILE A 51 -2.00 -3.79 8.48
N GLU A 52 -3.00 -4.50 8.97
CA GLU A 52 -4.37 -4.06 8.80
C GLU A 52 -4.63 -2.74 9.51
N ARG A 53 -4.14 -2.62 10.75
CA ARG A 53 -4.36 -1.42 11.53
C ARG A 53 -3.69 -0.20 10.91
N HIS A 54 -2.51 -0.39 10.35
CA HIS A 54 -1.70 0.70 9.81
C HIS A 54 -1.58 0.64 8.30
N ARG A 55 -2.58 0.07 7.62
CA ARG A 55 -2.48 -0.18 6.20
C ARG A 55 -2.24 1.09 5.38
N GLU A 56 -2.81 2.21 5.80
CA GLU A 56 -2.59 3.46 5.06
C GLU A 56 -1.17 3.95 5.19
N GLU A 57 -0.62 3.87 6.40
CA GLU A 57 0.75 4.28 6.63
C GLU A 57 1.72 3.37 5.88
N ILE A 58 1.48 2.07 5.92
CA ILE A 58 2.32 1.11 5.23
C ILE A 58 2.24 1.33 3.73
N PHE A 59 1.05 1.59 3.23
CA PHE A 59 0.88 1.86 1.79
C PHE A 59 1.68 3.09 1.38
N ASP A 60 1.72 4.12 2.21
CA ASP A 60 2.52 5.30 1.93
C ASP A 60 4.00 4.97 1.90
N LYS A 61 4.46 4.08 2.77
CA LYS A 61 5.86 3.67 2.75
C LYS A 61 6.19 2.87 1.50
N LEU A 62 5.21 2.19 0.92
CA LEU A 62 5.40 1.42 -0.30
C LEU A 62 5.24 2.25 -1.56
N ALA A 63 4.80 3.49 -1.45
CA ALA A 63 4.55 4.31 -2.63
C ALA A 63 5.75 4.39 -3.58
N PRO A 64 6.98 4.63 -3.11
CA PRO A 64 8.13 4.65 -4.01
C PRO A 64 8.32 3.33 -4.76
N PHE A 65 8.08 2.21 -4.07
CA PHE A 65 8.19 0.90 -4.70
C PHE A 65 7.16 0.74 -5.81
N PHE A 66 5.90 1.12 -5.54
CA PHE A 66 4.87 1.02 -6.55
C PHE A 66 5.17 1.91 -7.75
N LYS A 67 5.69 3.10 -7.51
CA LYS A 67 6.00 4.02 -8.60
C LYS A 67 7.13 3.48 -9.47
N LEU A 68 8.09 2.80 -8.88
CA LEU A 68 9.16 2.19 -9.66
C LEU A 68 8.63 1.08 -10.55
N GLN A 69 7.62 0.34 -10.09
CA GLN A 69 7.05 -0.74 -10.89
C GLN A 69 6.21 -0.22 -12.05
N HIS A 70 5.53 0.90 -11.86
CA HIS A 70 4.55 1.38 -12.83
C HIS A 70 4.93 2.69 -13.48
N GLY A 71 5.97 3.29 -13.01
CA GLY A 71 6.44 4.56 -13.55
C GLY A 71 7.64 4.37 -14.40
#